data_fbf62b10bdd6dfb01f76776e75afd26a
#
_entry.id   fbf62b10bdd6dfb01f76776e75afd26a
#
_cell.length_a   1.000
_cell.length_b   1.000
_cell.length_c   1.000
_cell.angle_alpha   90.00
_cell.angle_beta   90.00
_cell.angle_gamma   90.00
#
_symmetry.space_group_name_H-M   'P 1'
#
loop_
_entity.id
_entity.type
_entity.pdbx_description
1 polymer ?
#
loop_
_entity_poly.entity_id
_entity_poly.type
_entity_poly.pdbx_seq_one_letter_code
_entity_poly.pdbx_strand_id
1 'polypeptide(L)'
;MVFPPEAPFRFLNLNVLLGMTGVSFDQIDNWHGVDPKDAFDLQFCLEGRNCGTTYKQYHSVKSELDYQPNVVQLRLGERLNFEGRWPAYQIRYSQPEANLQLSMDFDTWDGFHWWVYIPKIYCHYTSFGSCRIKWQWNDDEGTIESPALHDHGWGRNLLPFRLPLNVFRYEVLRLTGGGFAISLWTEAPGRLELKNTGLLRWDAHQYQPMEHYECQVLEWEYFANYAGQKCRVPRRWIGKQNSNAGEFTYEAERRTDPRSIMGDGFLYGFDYQGQWSGSPGRKIEGEGYVEQLGRYFH
;
A
#
# COMPACT_ATOMS: atom_id res chain seq x y z
N MET A 1 4.83 4.23 -0.66
CA MET A 1 4.52 3.82 -2.07
C MET A 1 4.86 4.95 -3.01
N VAL A 2 5.45 4.65 -4.15
CA VAL A 2 5.76 5.63 -5.21
C VAL A 2 5.36 5.06 -6.58
N PHE A 3 4.98 5.93 -7.52
CA PHE A 3 4.50 5.60 -8.85
C PHE A 3 5.25 6.41 -9.92
N PRO A 4 6.50 6.08 -10.21
CA PRO A 4 7.33 6.88 -11.11
C PRO A 4 6.83 6.82 -12.57
N PRO A 5 6.62 7.95 -13.25
CA PRO A 5 6.07 7.96 -14.60
C PRO A 5 7.03 7.43 -15.67
N GLU A 6 8.34 7.58 -15.48
CA GLU A 6 9.36 7.35 -16.54
C GLU A 6 10.52 6.43 -16.12
N ALA A 7 10.56 5.97 -14.86
CA ALA A 7 11.60 5.04 -14.41
C ALA A 7 11.46 3.64 -15.06
N PRO A 8 12.49 2.79 -15.01
CA PRO A 8 12.38 1.40 -15.46
C PRO A 8 11.39 0.58 -14.62
N PHE A 9 10.87 1.13 -13.55
CA PHE A 9 9.83 0.55 -12.69
C PHE A 9 8.59 1.45 -12.64
N ARG A 10 7.41 0.82 -12.53
CA ARG A 10 6.10 1.47 -12.50
C ARG A 10 5.64 1.79 -11.09
N PHE A 11 6.02 0.91 -10.16
CA PHE A 11 5.54 0.93 -8.79
C PHE A 11 6.64 0.45 -7.85
N LEU A 12 6.74 1.09 -6.72
CA LEU A 12 7.60 0.70 -5.61
C LEU A 12 6.83 0.82 -4.30
N ASN A 13 6.83 -0.25 -3.52
CA ASN A 13 6.29 -0.27 -2.17
C ASN A 13 7.34 -0.78 -1.20
N LEU A 14 7.53 -0.07 -0.12
CA LEU A 14 8.36 -0.46 1.01
C LEU A 14 7.49 -0.42 2.26
N ASN A 15 7.24 -1.58 2.84
CA ASN A 15 6.49 -1.72 4.09
C ASN A 15 7.44 -2.11 5.22
N VAL A 16 7.29 -1.45 6.34
CA VAL A 16 8.00 -1.77 7.58
C VAL A 16 6.98 -2.03 8.67
N LEU A 17 6.98 -3.25 9.20
CA LEU A 17 6.08 -3.67 10.25
C LEU A 17 6.86 -3.90 11.54
N LEU A 18 6.53 -3.16 12.59
CA LEU A 18 7.16 -3.22 13.91
C LEU A 18 6.19 -3.80 14.94
N GLY A 19 6.35 -5.07 15.25
CA GLY A 19 5.42 -5.81 16.09
C GLY A 19 4.15 -6.18 15.33
N MET A 20 3.27 -6.87 16.01
CA MET A 20 1.99 -7.30 15.45
C MET A 20 0.86 -6.56 16.14
N THR A 21 -0.02 -5.95 15.39
CA THR A 21 -1.13 -5.17 15.93
C THR A 21 -2.33 -6.03 16.36
N GLY A 22 -2.32 -7.33 16.01
CA GLY A 22 -3.44 -8.25 16.22
C GLY A 22 -4.56 -8.13 15.21
N VAL A 23 -4.36 -7.35 14.14
CA VAL A 23 -5.29 -7.27 13.00
C VAL A 23 -5.04 -8.46 12.07
N SER A 24 -6.09 -8.98 11.41
CA SER A 24 -5.97 -10.26 10.73
C SER A 24 -5.01 -10.29 9.52
N PHE A 25 -4.74 -9.17 8.90
CA PHE A 25 -3.76 -9.08 7.81
C PHE A 25 -2.30 -8.96 8.30
N ASP A 26 -2.07 -8.62 9.58
CA ASP A 26 -0.77 -8.68 10.24
C ASP A 26 -0.40 -10.12 10.64
N GLN A 27 -1.19 -11.09 10.21
CA GLN A 27 -0.96 -12.49 10.53
C GLN A 27 0.19 -13.07 9.74
N ILE A 28 1.35 -12.98 10.30
CA ILE A 28 2.45 -13.79 9.84
C ILE A 28 2.42 -15.07 10.68
N ASP A 29 1.72 -16.07 10.19
CA ASP A 29 1.68 -17.42 10.81
C ASP A 29 3.10 -18.08 10.84
N ASN A 30 4.07 -17.40 10.29
CA ASN A 30 5.44 -17.86 10.10
C ASN A 30 6.46 -17.25 11.06
N TRP A 31 6.03 -16.50 12.07
CA TRP A 31 6.93 -16.04 13.12
C TRP A 31 7.33 -17.19 14.05
N HIS A 32 8.04 -18.15 13.51
CA HIS A 32 8.49 -19.34 14.23
C HIS A 32 9.29 -18.97 15.47
N GLY A 33 8.64 -19.00 16.62
CA GLY A 33 9.30 -18.85 17.92
C GLY A 33 9.61 -17.42 18.37
N VAL A 34 9.15 -16.38 17.64
CA VAL A 34 9.33 -14.97 18.05
C VAL A 34 8.04 -14.44 18.66
N ASP A 35 8.14 -13.74 19.79
CA ASP A 35 6.99 -13.03 20.35
C ASP A 35 6.50 -11.99 19.33
N PRO A 36 5.21 -12.00 18.95
CA PRO A 36 4.67 -11.06 17.96
C PRO A 36 4.99 -9.59 18.24
N LYS A 37 5.05 -9.18 19.50
CA LYS A 37 5.40 -7.80 19.87
C LYS A 37 6.85 -7.43 19.55
N ASP A 38 7.75 -8.42 19.44
CA ASP A 38 9.17 -8.26 19.17
C ASP A 38 9.51 -8.55 17.68
N ALA A 39 8.50 -8.90 16.91
CA ALA A 39 8.65 -9.21 15.49
C ALA A 39 8.92 -7.94 14.65
N PHE A 40 9.69 -8.12 13.60
CA PHE A 40 9.95 -7.11 12.58
C PHE A 40 9.79 -7.74 11.20
N ASP A 41 9.16 -7.02 10.29
CA ASP A 41 9.07 -7.41 8.89
C ASP A 41 9.36 -6.23 7.97
N LEU A 42 10.20 -6.45 6.99
CA LEU A 42 10.49 -5.52 5.90
C LEU A 42 10.04 -6.16 4.60
N GLN A 43 9.06 -5.56 3.94
CA GLN A 43 8.57 -5.99 2.65
C GLN A 43 8.93 -4.96 1.60
N PHE A 44 9.50 -5.42 0.52
CA PHE A 44 9.85 -4.61 -0.64
C PHE A 44 9.19 -5.20 -1.87
N CYS A 45 8.44 -4.39 -2.60
CA CYS A 45 7.85 -4.73 -3.89
C CYS A 45 8.23 -3.68 -4.93
N LEU A 46 8.80 -4.12 -6.03
CA LEU A 46 9.11 -3.28 -7.17
C LEU A 46 8.56 -3.95 -8.42
N GLU A 47 7.71 -3.25 -9.14
CA GLU A 47 7.18 -3.66 -10.44
C GLU A 47 7.95 -2.97 -11.56
N GLY A 48 8.71 -3.74 -12.31
CA GLY A 48 9.45 -3.25 -13.47
C GLY A 48 8.56 -3.07 -14.70
N ARG A 49 8.92 -2.12 -15.59
CA ARG A 49 8.21 -1.92 -16.88
C ARG A 49 8.48 -3.06 -17.85
N ASN A 50 9.72 -3.58 -17.84
CA ASN A 50 10.18 -4.58 -18.79
C ASN A 50 10.87 -5.78 -18.12
N CYS A 51 10.96 -5.83 -16.81
CA CYS A 51 11.77 -6.81 -16.08
C CYS A 51 10.99 -7.59 -15.01
N GLY A 52 9.66 -7.55 -15.07
CA GLY A 52 8.80 -8.26 -14.12
C GLY A 52 8.71 -7.58 -12.76
N THR A 53 8.16 -8.31 -11.80
CA THR A 53 7.96 -7.84 -10.43
C THR A 53 8.94 -8.52 -9.50
N THR A 54 9.66 -7.73 -8.71
CA THR A 54 10.50 -8.21 -7.63
C THR A 54 9.78 -8.01 -6.31
N TYR A 55 9.65 -9.06 -5.54
CA TYR A 55 9.14 -9.03 -4.18
C TYR A 55 10.15 -9.67 -3.24
N LYS A 56 10.48 -8.99 -2.16
CA LYS A 56 11.36 -9.49 -1.11
C LYS A 56 10.74 -9.21 0.25
N GLN A 57 10.89 -10.18 1.13
CA GLN A 57 10.45 -10.10 2.50
C GLN A 57 11.58 -10.53 3.42
N TYR A 58 11.84 -9.75 4.44
CA TYR A 58 12.86 -10.00 5.45
C TYR A 58 12.20 -10.04 6.81
N HIS A 59 12.20 -11.21 7.42
CA HIS A 59 11.75 -11.41 8.80
C HIS A 59 12.93 -11.26 9.74
N SER A 60 12.72 -10.57 10.83
CA SER A 60 13.72 -10.39 11.86
C SER A 60 13.06 -10.07 13.21
N VAL A 61 13.87 -9.80 14.21
CA VAL A 61 13.43 -9.37 15.52
C VAL A 61 13.79 -7.91 15.76
N LYS A 62 13.01 -7.20 16.52
CA LYS A 62 13.26 -5.77 16.80
C LYS A 62 14.65 -5.49 17.37
N SER A 63 15.25 -6.45 18.07
CA SER A 63 16.60 -6.31 18.61
C SER A 63 17.70 -6.17 17.53
N GLU A 64 17.40 -6.55 16.28
CA GLU A 64 18.31 -6.37 15.14
C GLU A 64 18.15 -4.99 14.48
N LEU A 65 17.16 -4.21 14.95
CA LEU A 65 16.93 -2.86 14.49
C LEU A 65 17.59 -1.85 15.41
N ASP A 66 18.29 -0.90 14.83
CA ASP A 66 18.61 0.35 15.47
C ASP A 66 17.39 1.28 15.28
N TYR A 67 16.54 1.37 16.31
CA TYR A 67 15.32 2.15 16.30
C TYR A 67 15.35 3.24 17.37
N GLN A 68 15.28 4.49 16.91
CA GLN A 68 15.26 5.66 17.76
C GLN A 68 13.96 6.43 17.58
N PRO A 69 12.94 6.20 18.43
CA PRO A 69 11.60 6.75 18.24
C PRO A 69 11.55 8.28 18.27
N ASN A 70 12.44 8.92 19.03
CA ASN A 70 12.43 10.38 19.18
C ASN A 70 12.91 11.15 17.94
N VAL A 71 13.67 10.49 17.06
CA VAL A 71 14.18 11.07 15.81
C VAL A 71 13.65 10.33 14.58
N VAL A 72 12.73 9.39 14.79
CA VAL A 72 12.18 8.52 13.73
C VAL A 72 13.34 8.00 12.86
N GLN A 73 14.22 7.25 13.48
CA GLN A 73 15.31 6.59 12.80
C GLN A 73 15.14 5.07 12.93
N LEU A 74 15.22 4.37 11.81
CA LEU A 74 15.16 2.92 11.75
C LEU A 74 16.22 2.41 10.78
N ARG A 75 17.08 1.51 11.24
CA ARG A 75 18.14 0.90 10.43
C ARG A 75 18.08 -0.62 10.54
N LEU A 76 18.24 -1.27 9.40
CA LEU A 76 18.40 -2.72 9.29
C LEU A 76 19.71 -3.02 8.53
N GLY A 77 20.81 -3.08 9.26
CA GLY A 77 22.14 -3.26 8.68
C GLY A 77 22.38 -2.26 7.53
N GLU A 78 22.87 -2.78 6.39
CA GLU A 78 23.07 -2.00 5.17
C GLU A 78 21.86 -1.97 4.24
N ARG A 79 20.77 -2.73 4.58
CA ARG A 79 19.59 -2.86 3.72
C ARG A 79 18.66 -1.67 3.77
N LEU A 80 18.42 -1.16 4.95
CA LEU A 80 17.46 -0.08 5.16
C LEU A 80 18.02 0.94 6.13
N ASN A 81 17.96 2.19 5.71
CA ASN A 81 18.01 3.34 6.59
C ASN A 81 16.81 4.22 6.29
N PHE A 82 15.92 4.35 7.26
CA PHE A 82 14.78 5.25 7.23
C PHE A 82 14.98 6.29 8.31
N GLU A 83 14.95 7.55 7.95
CA GLU A 83 15.12 8.64 8.91
C GLU A 83 14.29 9.86 8.53
N GLY A 84 13.96 10.68 9.52
CA GLY A 84 13.24 11.92 9.32
C GLY A 84 12.05 12.05 10.26
N ARG A 85 11.28 13.09 10.03
CA ARG A 85 10.00 13.35 10.70
C ARG A 85 9.13 14.17 9.78
N TRP A 86 7.84 14.06 9.98
CA TRP A 86 6.91 14.91 9.24
C TRP A 86 7.39 16.41 9.25
N PRO A 87 7.42 17.08 8.08
CA PRO A 87 6.89 16.65 6.80
C PRO A 87 7.89 15.93 5.87
N ALA A 88 9.13 15.69 6.26
CA ALA A 88 10.17 15.17 5.37
C ALA A 88 10.80 13.88 5.90
N TYR A 89 11.01 12.91 4.99
CA TYR A 89 11.63 11.62 5.29
C TYR A 89 12.68 11.28 4.25
N GLN A 90 13.74 10.61 4.70
CA GLN A 90 14.77 10.04 3.85
C GLN A 90 14.80 8.54 4.02
N ILE A 91 14.84 7.83 2.90
CA ILE A 91 14.83 6.37 2.88
C ILE A 91 15.97 5.92 1.96
N ARG A 92 16.84 5.07 2.48
CA ARG A 92 17.85 4.36 1.68
C ARG A 92 17.57 2.88 1.79
N TYR A 93 17.48 2.24 0.64
CA TYR A 93 17.25 0.80 0.56
C TYR A 93 18.27 0.17 -0.39
N SER A 94 18.82 -0.97 0.01
CA SER A 94 19.76 -1.74 -0.78
C SER A 94 19.37 -3.20 -0.84
N GLN A 95 19.40 -3.77 -2.02
CA GLN A 95 19.22 -5.20 -2.28
C GLN A 95 20.41 -5.70 -3.12
N PRO A 96 21.55 -6.05 -2.48
CA PRO A 96 22.77 -6.42 -3.17
C PRO A 96 22.59 -7.60 -4.14
N GLU A 97 21.77 -8.58 -3.78
CA GLU A 97 21.47 -9.75 -4.60
C GLU A 97 20.72 -9.42 -5.91
N ALA A 98 20.17 -8.23 -6.04
CA ALA A 98 19.52 -7.73 -7.25
C ALA A 98 20.26 -6.53 -7.86
N ASN A 99 21.46 -6.18 -7.37
CA ASN A 99 22.20 -4.99 -7.74
C ASN A 99 21.32 -3.72 -7.73
N LEU A 100 20.45 -3.61 -6.70
CA LEU A 100 19.51 -2.50 -6.57
C LEU A 100 19.88 -1.63 -5.38
N GLN A 101 19.98 -0.33 -5.62
CA GLN A 101 20.11 0.71 -4.60
C GLN A 101 19.09 1.82 -4.87
N LEU A 102 18.44 2.28 -3.81
CA LEU A 102 17.47 3.36 -3.84
C LEU A 102 17.79 4.39 -2.76
N SER A 103 17.72 5.65 -3.13
CA SER A 103 17.72 6.77 -2.19
C SER A 103 16.50 7.62 -2.49
N MET A 104 15.62 7.77 -1.52
CA MET A 104 14.33 8.43 -1.65
C MET A 104 14.24 9.56 -0.64
N ASP A 105 14.01 10.77 -1.14
CA ASP A 105 13.68 11.94 -0.34
C ASP A 105 12.20 12.22 -0.53
N PHE A 106 11.41 12.04 0.52
CA PHE A 106 9.96 12.19 0.50
C PHE A 106 9.56 13.44 1.27
N ASP A 107 8.87 14.35 0.57
CA ASP A 107 8.30 15.57 1.12
C ASP A 107 6.77 15.49 1.07
N THR A 108 6.14 15.59 2.24
CA THR A 108 4.68 15.52 2.33
C THR A 108 4.04 16.85 1.90
N TRP A 109 2.91 16.75 1.21
CA TRP A 109 1.99 17.86 1.05
C TRP A 109 1.31 18.17 2.39
N ASP A 110 0.68 19.31 2.48
CA ASP A 110 -0.06 19.68 3.69
C ASP A 110 -1.19 18.69 4.00
N GLY A 111 -1.26 18.28 5.25
CA GLY A 111 -2.31 17.43 5.78
C GLY A 111 -2.12 15.94 5.51
N PHE A 112 -2.95 15.17 6.18
CA PHE A 112 -3.04 13.72 6.05
C PHE A 112 -4.50 13.29 6.19
N HIS A 113 -4.83 12.13 5.64
CA HIS A 113 -6.16 11.53 5.74
C HIS A 113 -6.17 10.45 6.82
N TRP A 114 -7.05 10.60 7.80
CA TRP A 114 -7.27 9.59 8.83
C TRP A 114 -8.25 8.53 8.36
N TRP A 115 -7.78 7.31 8.22
CA TRP A 115 -8.63 6.14 7.99
C TRP A 115 -9.31 5.70 9.27
N VAL A 116 -8.54 5.61 10.34
CA VAL A 116 -8.99 5.26 11.68
C VAL A 116 -8.31 6.16 12.68
N TYR A 117 -9.09 6.71 13.60
CA TYR A 117 -8.56 7.47 14.72
C TYR A 117 -9.28 7.08 15.99
N ILE A 118 -8.78 6.04 16.69
CA ILE A 118 -9.25 5.59 17.99
C ILE A 118 -8.06 5.68 18.95
N PRO A 119 -7.86 6.83 19.62
CA PRO A 119 -6.70 7.08 20.45
C PRO A 119 -6.49 5.97 21.49
N LYS A 120 -5.24 5.55 21.67
CA LYS A 120 -4.81 4.46 22.56
C LYS A 120 -5.20 3.03 22.11
N ILE A 121 -5.98 2.87 21.06
CA ILE A 121 -6.38 1.57 20.50
C ILE A 121 -5.71 1.37 19.15
N TYR A 122 -6.14 2.10 18.13
CA TYR A 122 -5.57 2.03 16.79
C TYR A 122 -5.76 3.35 16.04
N CYS A 123 -4.69 3.80 15.42
CA CYS A 123 -4.71 4.97 14.55
C CYS A 123 -4.04 4.61 13.22
N HIS A 124 -4.59 5.11 12.13
CA HIS A 124 -4.05 4.90 10.80
C HIS A 124 -4.31 6.13 9.92
N TYR A 125 -3.28 6.66 9.30
CA TYR A 125 -3.38 7.75 8.35
C TYR A 125 -2.52 7.53 7.13
N THR A 126 -2.89 8.18 6.03
CA THR A 126 -2.07 8.34 4.84
C THR A 126 -1.70 9.81 4.66
N SER A 127 -0.43 10.10 4.45
CA SER A 127 0.06 11.38 3.95
C SER A 127 0.49 11.26 2.50
N PHE A 128 0.35 12.35 1.77
CA PHE A 128 0.64 12.44 0.34
C PHE A 128 1.78 13.41 0.12
N GLY A 129 2.50 13.23 -0.96
CA GLY A 129 3.61 14.10 -1.26
C GLY A 129 4.29 13.79 -2.59
N SER A 130 5.47 14.35 -2.73
CA SER A 130 6.40 14.05 -3.80
C SER A 130 7.62 13.31 -3.24
N CYS A 131 8.18 12.45 -4.05
CA CYS A 131 9.38 11.70 -3.71
C CYS A 131 10.40 11.84 -4.83
N ARG A 132 11.57 12.36 -4.48
CA ARG A 132 12.73 12.32 -5.34
C ARG A 132 13.45 11.02 -5.13
N ILE A 133 13.54 10.20 -6.19
CA ILE A 133 14.14 8.88 -6.16
C ILE A 133 15.42 8.91 -6.98
N LYS A 134 16.57 8.63 -6.35
CA LYS A 134 17.79 8.23 -7.02
C LYS A 134 17.86 6.72 -6.98
N TRP A 135 18.07 6.11 -8.11
CA TRP A 135 18.12 4.67 -8.23
C TRP A 135 19.31 4.21 -9.04
N GLN A 136 19.84 3.05 -8.66
CA GLN A 136 20.79 2.27 -9.43
C GLN A 136 20.26 0.84 -9.48
N TRP A 137 20.11 0.29 -10.68
CA TRP A 137 19.66 -1.07 -10.87
C TRP A 137 20.47 -1.75 -11.97
N ASN A 138 21.31 -2.72 -11.61
CA ASN A 138 22.37 -3.27 -12.45
C ASN A 138 23.31 -2.16 -12.95
N ASP A 139 23.44 -2.02 -14.26
CA ASP A 139 24.29 -1.00 -14.89
C ASP A 139 23.55 0.32 -15.21
N ASP A 140 22.25 0.38 -14.92
CA ASP A 140 21.41 1.55 -15.14
C ASP A 140 21.28 2.38 -13.87
N GLU A 141 21.26 3.68 -14.01
CA GLU A 141 21.04 4.63 -12.91
C GLU A 141 20.21 5.83 -13.35
N GLY A 142 19.59 6.49 -12.39
CA GLY A 142 18.83 7.70 -12.71
C GLY A 142 18.26 8.40 -11.48
N THR A 143 17.62 9.51 -11.77
CA THR A 143 16.88 10.29 -10.77
C THR A 143 15.53 10.68 -11.35
N ILE A 144 14.48 10.54 -10.57
CA ILE A 144 13.11 10.87 -10.97
C ILE A 144 12.32 11.47 -9.80
N GLU A 145 11.43 12.38 -10.12
CA GLU A 145 10.38 12.85 -9.20
C GLU A 145 9.12 12.02 -9.42
N SER A 146 8.50 11.63 -8.34
CA SER A 146 7.30 10.78 -8.35
C SER A 146 6.28 11.26 -7.32
N PRO A 147 4.99 11.24 -7.66
CA PRO A 147 3.97 11.25 -6.63
C PRO A 147 4.17 10.08 -5.69
N ALA A 148 3.97 10.32 -4.42
CA ALA A 148 4.20 9.31 -3.39
C ALA A 148 3.19 9.42 -2.26
N LEU A 149 2.99 8.33 -1.55
CA LEU A 149 2.23 8.30 -0.32
C LEU A 149 2.98 7.54 0.77
N HIS A 150 2.76 7.98 2.00
CA HIS A 150 3.24 7.35 3.20
C HIS A 150 2.04 6.96 4.06
N ASP A 151 1.87 5.67 4.23
CA ASP A 151 0.89 5.06 5.12
C ASP A 151 1.53 4.79 6.48
N HIS A 152 0.85 5.18 7.55
CA HIS A 152 1.33 4.95 8.90
C HIS A 152 0.19 4.52 9.83
N GLY A 153 0.32 3.31 10.34
CA GLY A 153 -0.57 2.77 11.35
C GLY A 153 0.17 2.45 12.64
N TRP A 154 -0.46 2.69 13.77
CA TRP A 154 0.02 2.23 15.07
C TRP A 154 -1.14 1.88 15.98
N GLY A 155 -0.90 0.93 16.88
CA GLY A 155 -1.91 0.50 17.82
C GLY A 155 -1.32 -0.24 19.02
N ARG A 156 -2.19 -0.53 19.97
CA ARG A 156 -1.89 -1.45 21.07
C ARG A 156 -2.57 -2.78 20.78
N ASN A 157 -1.84 -3.85 20.92
CA ASN A 157 -2.44 -5.18 20.91
C ASN A 157 -3.26 -5.37 22.20
N LEU A 158 -4.49 -4.86 22.18
CA LEU A 158 -5.41 -4.92 23.32
C LEU A 158 -6.29 -6.17 23.30
N LEU A 159 -6.33 -6.87 22.17
CA LEU A 159 -7.19 -8.04 22.01
C LEU A 159 -6.33 -9.30 22.03
N PRO A 160 -6.70 -10.28 22.88
CA PRO A 160 -6.01 -11.56 22.93
C PRO A 160 -6.31 -12.43 21.71
N PHE A 161 -7.14 -11.96 20.79
CA PHE A 161 -7.55 -12.63 19.57
C PHE A 161 -7.50 -11.65 18.41
N ARG A 162 -7.27 -12.21 17.24
CA ARG A 162 -7.25 -11.47 15.98
C ARG A 162 -8.67 -11.08 15.60
N LEU A 163 -8.86 -9.84 15.16
CA LEU A 163 -10.14 -9.42 14.60
C LEU A 163 -10.27 -10.07 13.21
N PRO A 164 -11.15 -11.05 13.00
CA PRO A 164 -11.31 -11.63 11.68
C PRO A 164 -11.90 -10.59 10.74
N LEU A 165 -11.29 -10.43 9.57
CA LEU A 165 -11.87 -9.67 8.47
C LEU A 165 -12.35 -10.64 7.39
N ASN A 166 -13.55 -10.45 6.90
CA ASN A 166 -14.06 -11.15 5.73
C ASN A 166 -13.64 -10.46 4.45
N VAL A 167 -13.61 -9.14 4.47
CA VAL A 167 -13.15 -8.33 3.36
C VAL A 167 -12.14 -7.33 3.88
N PHE A 168 -11.04 -7.26 3.21
CA PHE A 168 -10.11 -6.14 3.22
C PHE A 168 -9.72 -5.87 1.78
N ARG A 169 -9.99 -4.67 1.30
CA ARG A 169 -9.55 -4.20 0.00
C ARG A 169 -9.11 -2.76 0.11
N TYR A 170 -7.86 -2.53 -0.22
CA TYR A 170 -7.24 -1.22 -0.27
C TYR A 170 -6.69 -1.00 -1.66
N GLU A 171 -7.21 0.00 -2.35
CA GLU A 171 -6.79 0.36 -3.69
C GLU A 171 -6.18 1.74 -3.69
N VAL A 172 -5.07 1.88 -4.36
CA VAL A 172 -4.39 3.15 -4.63
C VAL A 172 -4.27 3.32 -6.14
N LEU A 173 -4.88 4.37 -6.67
CA LEU A 173 -4.82 4.75 -8.07
C LEU A 173 -4.00 6.04 -8.19
N ARG A 174 -2.99 6.03 -9.03
CA ARG A 174 -2.29 7.25 -9.42
C ARG A 174 -3.08 7.94 -10.53
N LEU A 175 -3.46 9.18 -10.30
CA LEU A 175 -4.18 9.98 -11.28
C LEU A 175 -3.21 10.61 -12.28
N THR A 176 -3.67 10.78 -13.51
CA THR A 176 -2.98 11.63 -14.50
C THR A 176 -2.82 13.03 -13.92
N GLY A 177 -1.58 13.54 -13.89
CA GLY A 177 -1.28 14.84 -13.27
C GLY A 177 -0.73 14.74 -11.83
N GLY A 178 -0.57 13.52 -11.28
CA GLY A 178 0.20 13.29 -10.06
C GLY A 178 -0.61 13.16 -8.78
N GLY A 179 -1.93 13.19 -8.86
CA GLY A 179 -2.81 12.95 -7.71
C GLY A 179 -3.06 11.48 -7.41
N PHE A 180 -3.96 11.23 -6.46
CA PHE A 180 -4.33 9.88 -6.02
C PHE A 180 -5.84 9.74 -5.85
N ALA A 181 -6.37 8.56 -6.18
CA ALA A 181 -7.63 8.07 -5.64
C ALA A 181 -7.34 6.86 -4.76
N ILE A 182 -7.95 6.81 -3.59
CA ILE A 182 -7.79 5.70 -2.67
C ILE A 182 -9.15 5.19 -2.23
N SER A 183 -9.29 3.88 -2.15
CA SER A 183 -10.48 3.20 -1.63
C SER A 183 -10.08 2.26 -0.51
N LEU A 184 -10.85 2.25 0.55
CA LEU A 184 -10.74 1.28 1.63
C LEU A 184 -12.10 0.66 1.92
N TRP A 185 -12.19 -0.65 1.77
CA TRP A 185 -13.36 -1.43 2.16
C TRP A 185 -12.94 -2.56 3.09
N THR A 186 -13.54 -2.58 4.28
CA THR A 186 -13.32 -3.62 5.28
C THR A 186 -14.63 -4.12 5.85
N GLU A 187 -14.74 -5.43 6.00
CA GLU A 187 -15.93 -6.12 6.45
C GLU A 187 -15.56 -7.24 7.43
N ALA A 188 -16.27 -7.32 8.54
CA ALA A 188 -16.16 -8.41 9.50
C ALA A 188 -17.11 -9.58 9.15
N PRO A 189 -16.98 -10.74 9.81
CA PRO A 189 -17.91 -11.86 9.66
C PRO A 189 -19.38 -11.44 9.84
N GLY A 190 -20.26 -12.04 9.06
CA GLY A 190 -21.68 -11.71 9.04
C GLY A 190 -22.01 -10.49 8.18
N ARG A 191 -21.10 -10.07 7.31
CA ARG A 191 -21.24 -8.89 6.42
C ARG A 191 -21.40 -7.57 7.17
N LEU A 192 -20.82 -7.49 8.36
CA LEU A 192 -20.76 -6.25 9.11
C LEU A 192 -19.69 -5.33 8.48
N GLU A 193 -20.13 -4.31 7.75
CA GLU A 193 -19.23 -3.29 7.22
C GLU A 193 -18.58 -2.50 8.37
N LEU A 194 -17.27 -2.54 8.42
CA LEU A 194 -16.49 -1.81 9.43
C LEU A 194 -16.04 -0.46 8.89
N LYS A 195 -15.63 -0.42 7.63
CA LYS A 195 -15.21 0.80 6.94
C LYS A 195 -15.43 0.64 5.45
N ASN A 196 -16.04 1.64 4.84
CA ASN A 196 -16.20 1.74 3.42
C ASN A 196 -16.11 3.22 3.04
N THR A 197 -14.97 3.63 2.52
CA THR A 197 -14.66 5.04 2.29
C THR A 197 -13.55 5.18 1.26
N GLY A 198 -13.32 6.39 0.84
CA GLY A 198 -12.23 6.71 -0.05
C GLY A 198 -11.84 8.17 0.00
N LEU A 199 -10.92 8.51 -0.84
CA LEU A 199 -10.55 9.90 -1.10
C LEU A 199 -10.11 10.08 -2.54
N LEU A 200 -10.29 11.28 -3.03
CA LEU A 200 -9.78 11.74 -4.31
C LEU A 200 -8.92 12.98 -4.05
N ARG A 201 -7.67 12.92 -4.35
CA ARG A 201 -6.73 14.01 -4.17
C ARG A 201 -6.05 14.32 -5.49
N TRP A 202 -6.37 15.46 -6.07
CA TRP A 202 -5.87 15.86 -7.38
C TRP A 202 -4.44 16.39 -7.33
N ASP A 203 -4.13 17.12 -6.25
CA ASP A 203 -2.83 17.76 -6.02
C ASP A 203 -2.66 18.09 -4.53
N ALA A 204 -1.70 18.93 -4.20
CA ALA A 204 -1.44 19.36 -2.82
C ALA A 204 -2.63 20.09 -2.16
N HIS A 205 -3.53 20.71 -2.93
CA HIS A 205 -4.58 21.60 -2.43
C HIS A 205 -6.00 21.08 -2.66
N GLN A 206 -6.21 20.27 -3.71
CA GLN A 206 -7.53 19.77 -4.09
C GLN A 206 -7.75 18.37 -3.51
N TYR A 207 -8.64 18.29 -2.55
CA TYR A 207 -8.96 17.09 -1.82
C TYR A 207 -10.47 16.89 -1.72
N GLN A 208 -10.94 15.69 -2.02
CA GLN A 208 -12.33 15.30 -1.94
C GLN A 208 -12.48 13.97 -1.18
N PRO A 209 -13.08 13.97 0.03
CA PRO A 209 -13.48 12.73 0.68
C PRO A 209 -14.55 12.01 -0.14
N MET A 210 -14.45 10.69 -0.21
CA MET A 210 -15.42 9.82 -0.85
C MET A 210 -16.11 8.98 0.21
N GLU A 211 -17.45 8.89 0.14
CA GLU A 211 -18.25 8.32 1.23
C GLU A 211 -18.45 6.81 1.09
N HIS A 212 -18.46 6.32 -0.14
CA HIS A 212 -18.77 4.92 -0.40
C HIS A 212 -17.97 4.41 -1.60
N TYR A 213 -17.48 3.17 -1.47
CA TYR A 213 -16.77 2.45 -2.52
C TYR A 213 -17.52 1.17 -2.85
N GLU A 214 -17.73 0.91 -4.12
CA GLU A 214 -18.28 -0.32 -4.66
C GLU A 214 -17.26 -0.96 -5.60
N CYS A 215 -17.15 -2.30 -5.53
CA CYS A 215 -16.31 -3.08 -6.43
C CYS A 215 -17.16 -4.19 -7.09
N GLN A 216 -17.39 -4.06 -8.38
CA GLN A 216 -18.01 -5.10 -9.19
C GLN A 216 -16.95 -5.86 -9.97
N VAL A 217 -16.69 -7.10 -9.60
CA VAL A 217 -15.73 -7.93 -10.33
C VAL A 217 -16.40 -8.54 -11.58
N LEU A 218 -15.77 -8.28 -12.73
CA LEU A 218 -16.23 -8.77 -14.04
C LEU A 218 -15.61 -10.11 -14.39
N GLU A 219 -14.35 -10.33 -13.98
CA GLU A 219 -13.58 -11.53 -14.30
C GLU A 219 -12.71 -11.94 -13.13
N TRP A 220 -12.66 -13.24 -12.85
CA TRP A 220 -11.89 -13.86 -11.78
C TRP A 220 -10.83 -14.80 -12.31
N GLU A 221 -9.68 -14.83 -11.64
CA GLU A 221 -8.65 -15.86 -11.80
C GLU A 221 -8.32 -16.51 -10.45
N TYR A 222 -7.65 -17.66 -10.48
CA TYR A 222 -7.29 -18.40 -9.29
C TYR A 222 -5.79 -18.43 -9.09
N PHE A 223 -5.37 -18.11 -7.88
CA PHE A 223 -3.97 -18.13 -7.46
C PHE A 223 -3.84 -18.86 -6.12
N ALA A 224 -2.66 -19.45 -5.88
CA ALA A 224 -2.34 -20.00 -4.59
C ALA A 224 -1.88 -18.87 -3.64
N ASN A 225 -2.43 -18.85 -2.42
CA ASN A 225 -1.90 -17.99 -1.36
C ASN A 225 -0.60 -18.59 -0.78
N TYR A 226 -0.03 -17.92 0.21
CA TYR A 226 1.20 -18.36 0.88
C TYR A 226 1.10 -19.76 1.51
N ALA A 227 -0.09 -20.16 1.95
CA ALA A 227 -0.38 -21.49 2.49
C ALA A 227 -0.69 -22.54 1.41
N GLY A 228 -0.59 -22.20 0.13
CA GLY A 228 -0.93 -23.09 -0.99
C GLY A 228 -2.43 -23.24 -1.25
N GLN A 229 -3.27 -22.45 -0.57
CA GLN A 229 -4.72 -22.50 -0.76
C GLN A 229 -5.12 -21.76 -2.03
N LYS A 230 -6.06 -22.32 -2.79
CA LYS A 230 -6.57 -21.71 -4.02
C LYS A 230 -7.55 -20.59 -3.69
N CYS A 231 -7.20 -19.36 -4.06
CA CYS A 231 -7.99 -18.16 -3.83
C CYS A 231 -8.40 -17.53 -5.16
N ARG A 232 -9.58 -16.91 -5.20
CA ARG A 232 -10.01 -16.10 -6.34
C ARG A 232 -9.47 -14.69 -6.20
N VAL A 233 -8.91 -14.16 -7.29
CA VAL A 233 -8.38 -12.80 -7.35
C VAL A 233 -8.99 -12.11 -8.59
N PRO A 234 -9.48 -10.87 -8.48
CA PRO A 234 -10.01 -10.14 -9.61
C PRO A 234 -8.99 -10.03 -10.76
N ARG A 235 -9.45 -10.31 -11.98
CA ARG A 235 -8.73 -10.03 -13.22
C ARG A 235 -9.17 -8.68 -13.79
N ARG A 236 -10.50 -8.47 -13.85
CA ARG A 236 -11.13 -7.22 -14.30
C ARG A 236 -12.26 -6.84 -13.35
N TRP A 237 -12.38 -5.54 -13.07
CA TRP A 237 -13.44 -5.04 -12.19
C TRP A 237 -13.80 -3.59 -12.52
N ILE A 238 -14.96 -3.19 -12.05
CA ILE A 238 -15.38 -1.79 -12.02
C ILE A 238 -15.33 -1.33 -10.57
N GLY A 239 -14.61 -0.23 -10.33
CA GLY A 239 -14.64 0.48 -9.05
C GLY A 239 -15.47 1.76 -9.16
N LYS A 240 -16.18 2.07 -8.11
CA LYS A 240 -17.03 3.25 -8.03
C LYS A 240 -16.94 3.88 -6.64
N GLN A 241 -16.72 5.17 -6.61
CA GLN A 241 -16.68 5.97 -5.38
C GLN A 241 -17.63 7.15 -5.52
N ASN A 242 -18.41 7.46 -4.48
CA ASN A 242 -19.38 8.53 -4.47
C ASN A 242 -18.99 9.62 -3.47
N SER A 243 -19.39 10.84 -3.76
CA SER A 243 -19.33 11.97 -2.84
C SER A 243 -20.41 13.00 -3.20
N ASN A 244 -20.59 13.97 -2.33
CA ASN A 244 -21.49 15.11 -2.61
C ASN A 244 -21.04 15.97 -3.81
N ALA A 245 -19.75 15.91 -4.19
CA ALA A 245 -19.18 16.67 -5.29
C ALA A 245 -19.23 15.94 -6.64
N GLY A 246 -19.49 14.63 -6.62
CA GLY A 246 -19.56 13.82 -7.83
C GLY A 246 -19.23 12.35 -7.58
N GLU A 247 -19.13 11.62 -8.66
CA GLU A 247 -18.82 10.19 -8.70
C GLU A 247 -17.53 9.95 -9.47
N PHE A 248 -16.69 9.09 -8.96
CA PHE A 248 -15.52 8.54 -9.65
C PHE A 248 -15.78 7.07 -9.98
N THR A 249 -15.85 6.75 -11.26
CA THR A 249 -16.05 5.40 -11.77
C THR A 249 -14.88 5.02 -12.67
N TYR A 250 -14.37 3.80 -12.53
CA TYR A 250 -13.27 3.29 -13.34
C TYR A 250 -13.42 1.81 -13.63
N GLU A 251 -12.96 1.38 -14.79
CA GLU A 251 -12.71 0.00 -15.13
C GLU A 251 -11.23 -0.29 -15.01
N ALA A 252 -10.89 -1.39 -14.35
CA ALA A 252 -9.52 -1.77 -14.07
C ALA A 252 -9.24 -3.19 -14.54
N GLU A 253 -8.00 -3.41 -15.00
CA GLU A 253 -7.48 -4.71 -15.38
C GLU A 253 -6.15 -4.96 -14.68
N ARG A 254 -6.05 -6.11 -14.03
CA ARG A 254 -4.83 -6.53 -13.36
C ARG A 254 -3.71 -6.74 -14.38
N ARG A 255 -2.58 -6.10 -14.13
CA ARG A 255 -1.41 -6.09 -15.00
C ARG A 255 -0.41 -7.18 -14.65
N THR A 256 -0.26 -7.45 -13.35
CA THR A 256 0.75 -8.40 -12.84
C THR A 256 0.09 -9.58 -12.14
N ASP A 257 0.79 -10.70 -12.09
CA ASP A 257 0.38 -11.82 -11.24
C ASP A 257 0.36 -11.37 -9.78
N PRO A 258 -0.72 -11.71 -9.05
CA PRO A 258 -0.84 -11.34 -7.66
C PRO A 258 0.23 -12.04 -6.82
N ARG A 259 0.87 -11.27 -5.97
CA ARG A 259 1.81 -11.78 -4.97
C ARG A 259 1.07 -12.03 -3.68
N SER A 260 1.14 -13.25 -3.19
CA SER A 260 0.63 -13.53 -1.86
C SER A 260 1.51 -12.85 -0.82
N ILE A 261 0.86 -12.10 0.04
CA ILE A 261 1.47 -11.40 1.17
C ILE A 261 0.73 -11.82 2.43
N MET A 262 1.41 -11.85 3.55
CA MET A 262 0.86 -12.03 4.90
C MET A 262 -0.45 -12.87 4.96
N GLY A 263 -0.33 -14.18 5.10
CA GLY A 263 -1.48 -15.08 5.21
C GLY A 263 -2.27 -15.19 3.89
N ASP A 264 -3.51 -14.70 3.87
CA ASP A 264 -4.40 -14.79 2.70
C ASP A 264 -4.41 -13.54 1.83
N GLY A 265 -3.54 -12.58 2.11
CA GLY A 265 -3.47 -11.34 1.37
C GLY A 265 -2.83 -11.50 0.00
N PHE A 266 -3.25 -10.67 -0.92
CA PHE A 266 -2.68 -10.52 -2.25
C PHE A 266 -2.39 -9.06 -2.56
N LEU A 267 -1.32 -8.88 -3.32
CA LEU A 267 -0.77 -7.62 -3.73
C LEU A 267 -0.52 -7.65 -5.23
N TYR A 268 -1.05 -6.68 -5.97
CA TYR A 268 -0.87 -6.62 -7.41
C TYR A 268 -1.07 -5.23 -8.00
N GLY A 269 -0.40 -4.99 -9.13
CA GLY A 269 -0.60 -3.79 -9.94
C GLY A 269 -1.71 -3.96 -10.97
N PHE A 270 -2.32 -2.85 -11.37
CA PHE A 270 -3.35 -2.81 -12.40
C PHE A 270 -3.29 -1.52 -13.22
N ASP A 271 -3.85 -1.56 -14.41
CA ASP A 271 -4.13 -0.40 -15.23
C ASP A 271 -5.61 -0.06 -15.15
N TYR A 272 -5.97 1.21 -15.26
CA TYR A 272 -7.36 1.62 -15.22
C TYR A 272 -7.67 2.78 -16.16
N GLN A 273 -8.96 2.86 -16.54
CA GLN A 273 -9.56 3.99 -17.22
C GLN A 273 -10.86 4.37 -16.52
N GLY A 274 -11.07 5.64 -16.29
CA GLY A 274 -12.23 6.09 -15.53
C GLY A 274 -12.63 7.53 -15.82
N GLN A 275 -13.60 7.99 -15.08
CA GLN A 275 -14.10 9.34 -15.19
C GLN A 275 -14.55 9.86 -13.82
N TRP A 276 -14.38 11.16 -13.66
CA TRP A 276 -14.94 11.95 -12.58
C TRP A 276 -16.12 12.76 -13.12
N SER A 277 -17.29 12.64 -12.52
CA SER A 277 -18.52 13.33 -12.94
C SER A 277 -18.71 14.69 -12.27
N GLY A 278 -17.92 15.01 -11.24
CA GLY A 278 -17.96 16.31 -10.58
C GLY A 278 -17.44 17.45 -11.48
N SER A 279 -17.55 18.67 -10.97
CA SER A 279 -17.15 19.87 -11.74
C SER A 279 -15.71 20.27 -11.46
N PRO A 280 -14.83 20.40 -12.49
CA PRO A 280 -15.07 19.99 -13.88
C PRO A 280 -15.00 18.48 -14.05
N GLY A 281 -15.81 17.92 -14.94
CA GLY A 281 -15.73 16.51 -15.32
C GLY A 281 -14.39 16.18 -15.96
N ARG A 282 -13.82 15.01 -15.62
CA ARG A 282 -12.48 14.59 -16.11
C ARG A 282 -12.48 13.12 -16.51
N LYS A 283 -11.87 12.84 -17.66
CA LYS A 283 -11.41 11.48 -17.96
C LYS A 283 -10.09 11.25 -17.25
N ILE A 284 -9.92 10.09 -16.71
CA ILE A 284 -8.76 9.73 -15.88
C ILE A 284 -8.31 8.34 -16.29
N GLU A 285 -7.02 8.20 -16.49
CA GLU A 285 -6.39 6.91 -16.75
C GLU A 285 -5.08 6.83 -15.97
N GLY A 286 -4.61 5.64 -15.73
CA GLY A 286 -3.34 5.46 -15.03
C GLY A 286 -3.13 4.06 -14.53
N GLU A 287 -2.30 4.00 -13.53
CA GLU A 287 -1.84 2.77 -12.89
C GLU A 287 -2.28 2.77 -11.43
N GLY A 288 -2.54 1.60 -10.91
CA GLY A 288 -2.93 1.44 -9.53
C GLY A 288 -2.31 0.19 -8.91
N TYR A 289 -2.63 0.04 -7.64
CA TYR A 289 -2.13 -1.00 -6.77
C TYR A 289 -3.22 -1.43 -5.80
N VAL A 290 -3.33 -2.75 -5.57
CA VAL A 290 -4.32 -3.34 -4.68
C VAL A 290 -3.64 -4.19 -3.62
N GLU A 291 -4.08 -4.02 -2.38
CA GLU A 291 -3.95 -4.99 -1.31
C GLU A 291 -5.33 -5.55 -0.98
N GLN A 292 -5.48 -6.86 -0.97
CA GLN A 292 -6.75 -7.49 -0.63
C GLN A 292 -6.57 -8.83 0.07
N LEU A 293 -7.56 -9.22 0.89
CA LEU A 293 -7.66 -10.60 1.36
C LEU A 293 -8.28 -11.49 0.27
N GLY A 294 -7.69 -12.69 0.09
CA GLY A 294 -8.09 -13.61 -0.99
C GLY A 294 -9.31 -14.47 -0.72
N ARG A 295 -9.81 -14.52 0.53
CA ARG A 295 -10.85 -15.50 0.93
C ARG A 295 -12.26 -15.13 0.54
N TYR A 296 -12.60 -13.88 0.38
CA TYR A 296 -13.94 -13.40 0.71
C TYR A 296 -14.72 -12.70 -0.39
N PHE A 297 -14.21 -12.68 -1.60
CA PHE A 297 -15.00 -12.30 -2.75
C PHE A 297 -15.79 -13.53 -3.28
N HIS A 298 -16.89 -13.84 -2.62
CA HIS A 298 -17.83 -14.89 -3.04
C HIS A 298 -19.07 -14.31 -3.68
#